data_e8304b637d876dbe7394f47504e20a11
#
_entry.id   e8304b637d876dbe7394f47504e20a11
#
_cell.length_a   1.000
_cell.length_b   1.000
_cell.length_c   1.000
_cell.angle_alpha   90.00
_cell.angle_beta   90.00
_cell.angle_gamma   90.00
#
_symmetry.space_group_name_H-M   'P 1'
#
loop_
_entity.id
_entity.type
_entity.pdbx_description
1 polymer ?
#
loop_
_entity_poly.entity_id
_entity_poly.type
_entity_poly.pdbx_seq_one_letter_code
_entity_poly.pdbx_strand_id
1 'polypeptide(L)'
;MSFQHPPIAVSVIIPTYNAAPWLTELFNGLDTQSFRDFEVIFINDGSTDETANLLDSYAASHANVKVIHQPNRGVAVARNTGLDAAVGKYIAFVDADDAIAPSYLEKLVSLADSLDLDIAFCDRSHFIKTPGDLGEAGMYLRPKTWGPLAGKEWFENTLYEGSYGAVWASLFRRGFIEDHNFRFTEGLAAGSDVLWGVALQPRAKRVAFTPETAYYYRYTPGSIVNDNSIKGRIKRIRARKLLREELLRMADSESPLLAEIFRAMALKVGRRLLGEVSELPSLKQRIIISSQLRKIGFLSRLLHETKIKSHKKRILTAYFFSFLEIFTSRTAPSEMPASDTDK
;
A
#
# COMPACT_ATOMS: atom_id res chain seq x y z
N MET A 1 20.46 21.68 33.05
CA MET A 1 20.87 20.48 32.30
C MET A 1 19.61 19.87 31.77
N SER A 2 19.33 20.05 30.48
CA SER A 2 18.19 19.40 29.82
C SER A 2 18.55 17.91 29.66
N PHE A 3 17.86 17.03 30.35
CA PHE A 3 17.89 15.62 30.06
C PHE A 3 17.34 15.44 28.65
N GLN A 4 18.21 15.43 27.64
CA GLN A 4 17.86 14.93 26.34
C GLN A 4 17.63 13.43 26.53
N HIS A 5 16.37 13.00 26.47
CA HIS A 5 16.08 11.58 26.28
C HIS A 5 16.85 11.12 25.04
N PRO A 6 17.46 9.93 25.07
CA PRO A 6 18.08 9.40 23.86
C PRO A 6 17.05 9.44 22.73
N PRO A 7 17.46 9.75 21.50
CA PRO A 7 16.52 9.85 20.38
C PRO A 7 15.82 8.49 20.21
N ILE A 8 14.48 8.50 20.17
CA ILE A 8 13.64 7.30 19.94
C ILE A 8 14.12 6.59 18.68
N ALA A 9 14.31 5.26 18.77
CA ALA A 9 14.82 4.49 17.65
C ALA A 9 13.76 4.28 16.57
N VAL A 10 12.51 3.95 16.94
CA VAL A 10 11.45 3.64 15.97
C VAL A 10 10.16 4.39 16.28
N SER A 11 9.57 5.04 15.28
CA SER A 11 8.16 5.45 15.30
C SER A 11 7.32 4.43 14.54
N VAL A 12 6.41 3.77 15.25
CA VAL A 12 5.44 2.83 14.66
C VAL A 12 4.17 3.61 14.36
N ILE A 13 3.86 3.80 13.07
CA ILE A 13 2.71 4.56 12.59
C ILE A 13 1.58 3.59 12.23
N ILE A 14 0.41 3.77 12.84
CA ILE A 14 -0.74 2.86 12.70
C ILE A 14 -1.98 3.66 12.28
N PRO A 15 -2.27 3.75 10.97
CA PRO A 15 -3.51 4.32 10.50
C PRO A 15 -4.68 3.42 10.90
N THR A 16 -5.71 3.98 11.52
CA THR A 16 -6.77 3.22 12.15
C THR A 16 -8.13 3.77 11.75
N TYR A 17 -9.01 2.91 11.20
CA TYR A 17 -10.39 3.26 10.86
C TYR A 17 -11.29 2.05 11.05
N ASN A 18 -12.27 2.14 11.97
CA ASN A 18 -13.20 1.07 12.31
C ASN A 18 -12.50 -0.28 12.54
N ALA A 19 -11.50 -0.27 13.43
CA ALA A 19 -10.62 -1.40 13.68
C ALA A 19 -10.86 -2.08 15.04
N ALA A 20 -11.90 -1.69 15.78
CA ALA A 20 -12.19 -2.21 17.10
C ALA A 20 -12.07 -3.73 17.26
N PRO A 21 -12.51 -4.58 16.30
CA PRO A 21 -12.42 -6.03 16.43
C PRO A 21 -10.98 -6.59 16.48
N TRP A 22 -9.98 -5.85 16.00
CA TRP A 22 -8.61 -6.33 15.85
C TRP A 22 -7.62 -5.68 16.83
N LEU A 23 -8.00 -4.56 17.47
CA LEU A 23 -7.09 -3.77 18.30
C LEU A 23 -6.51 -4.55 19.49
N THR A 24 -7.28 -5.44 20.12
CA THR A 24 -6.76 -6.22 21.25
C THR A 24 -5.56 -7.09 20.87
N GLU A 25 -5.59 -7.69 19.69
CA GLU A 25 -4.48 -8.50 19.20
C GLU A 25 -3.27 -7.62 18.83
N LEU A 26 -3.53 -6.50 18.17
CA LEU A 26 -2.50 -5.52 17.83
C LEU A 26 -1.82 -4.96 19.08
N PHE A 27 -2.57 -4.59 20.10
CA PHE A 27 -2.04 -4.12 21.40
C PHE A 27 -1.14 -5.18 22.03
N ASN A 28 -1.58 -6.43 22.07
CA ASN A 28 -0.75 -7.53 22.57
C ASN A 28 0.55 -7.69 21.76
N GLY A 29 0.49 -7.54 20.44
CA GLY A 29 1.68 -7.56 19.58
C GLY A 29 2.66 -6.43 19.90
N LEU A 30 2.16 -5.21 20.21
CA LEU A 30 2.99 -4.07 20.61
C LEU A 30 3.57 -4.25 22.01
N ASP A 31 2.78 -4.74 22.97
CA ASP A 31 3.20 -4.93 24.36
C ASP A 31 4.28 -6.02 24.50
N THR A 32 4.23 -7.01 23.63
CA THR A 32 5.16 -8.15 23.66
C THR A 32 6.43 -7.93 22.83
N GLN A 33 6.61 -6.76 22.19
CA GLN A 33 7.85 -6.50 21.44
C GLN A 33 9.08 -6.67 22.34
N SER A 34 10.10 -7.40 21.85
CA SER A 34 11.41 -7.54 22.52
C SER A 34 12.23 -6.24 22.47
N PHE A 35 12.11 -5.49 21.39
CA PHE A 35 12.70 -4.15 21.27
C PHE A 35 11.84 -3.11 21.99
N ARG A 36 12.45 -2.26 22.83
CA ARG A 36 11.70 -1.34 23.72
C ARG A 36 11.84 0.14 23.40
N ASP A 37 12.79 0.54 22.59
CA ASP A 37 13.04 1.95 22.26
C ASP A 37 12.20 2.38 21.04
N PHE A 38 10.87 2.45 21.24
CA PHE A 38 9.93 2.86 20.20
C PHE A 38 8.78 3.68 20.77
N GLU A 39 8.19 4.52 19.91
CA GLU A 39 6.89 5.14 20.12
C GLU A 39 5.85 4.52 19.18
N VAL A 40 4.60 4.59 19.58
CA VAL A 40 3.46 4.21 18.75
C VAL A 40 2.59 5.43 18.47
N ILE A 41 2.27 5.67 17.22
CA ILE A 41 1.43 6.80 16.80
C ILE A 41 0.21 6.22 16.08
N PHE A 42 -0.90 6.12 16.79
CA PHE A 42 -2.20 5.78 16.19
C PHE A 42 -2.81 7.01 15.55
N ILE A 43 -3.29 6.87 14.33
CA ILE A 43 -4.05 7.91 13.65
C ILE A 43 -5.46 7.39 13.44
N ASN A 44 -6.38 7.80 14.31
CA ASN A 44 -7.79 7.50 14.17
C ASN A 44 -8.40 8.38 13.08
N ASP A 45 -8.64 7.81 11.93
CA ASP A 45 -9.14 8.49 10.72
C ASP A 45 -10.68 8.55 10.72
N GLY A 46 -11.26 9.08 11.80
CA GLY A 46 -12.69 9.31 11.93
C GLY A 46 -13.51 8.04 12.09
N SER A 47 -13.06 7.09 12.90
CA SER A 47 -13.82 5.86 13.23
C SER A 47 -15.18 6.17 13.85
N THR A 48 -16.16 5.33 13.54
CA THR A 48 -17.55 5.43 14.01
C THR A 48 -17.96 4.30 14.95
N ASP A 49 -17.05 3.35 15.21
CA ASP A 49 -17.19 2.24 16.16
C ASP A 49 -16.40 2.55 17.45
N GLU A 50 -16.19 1.56 18.30
CA GLU A 50 -15.47 1.68 19.57
C GLU A 50 -13.95 1.93 19.42
N THR A 51 -13.43 2.05 18.21
CA THR A 51 -12.00 2.22 17.95
C THR A 51 -11.41 3.40 18.72
N ALA A 52 -12.05 4.57 18.70
CA ALA A 52 -11.53 5.76 19.38
C ALA A 52 -11.37 5.52 20.89
N ASN A 53 -12.39 4.97 21.53
CA ASN A 53 -12.39 4.71 23.00
C ASN A 53 -11.30 3.69 23.37
N LEU A 54 -11.10 2.65 22.54
CA LEU A 54 -10.07 1.64 22.77
C LEU A 54 -8.67 2.21 22.65
N LEU A 55 -8.41 3.06 21.64
CA LEU A 55 -7.13 3.72 21.43
C LEU A 55 -6.80 4.68 22.59
N ASP A 56 -7.74 5.49 23.02
CA ASP A 56 -7.54 6.43 24.14
C ASP A 56 -7.26 5.70 25.45
N SER A 57 -7.99 4.60 25.71
CA SER A 57 -7.79 3.76 26.88
C SER A 57 -6.40 3.11 26.87
N TYR A 58 -5.95 2.65 25.73
CA TYR A 58 -4.61 2.06 25.57
C TYR A 58 -3.52 3.11 25.77
N ALA A 59 -3.65 4.29 25.16
CA ALA A 59 -2.69 5.38 25.31
C ALA A 59 -2.60 5.89 26.76
N ALA A 60 -3.70 5.91 27.51
CA ALA A 60 -3.72 6.32 28.91
C ALA A 60 -2.83 5.44 29.83
N SER A 61 -2.59 4.19 29.41
CA SER A 61 -1.76 3.23 30.17
C SER A 61 -0.34 3.05 29.62
N HIS A 62 0.00 3.71 28.49
CA HIS A 62 1.28 3.51 27.79
C HIS A 62 1.92 4.86 27.42
N ALA A 63 2.95 5.27 28.16
CA ALA A 63 3.60 6.58 27.99
C ALA A 63 4.27 6.78 26.61
N ASN A 64 4.57 5.71 25.90
CA ASN A 64 5.15 5.74 24.56
C ASN A 64 4.08 5.68 23.44
N VAL A 65 2.80 5.77 23.78
CA VAL A 65 1.68 5.73 22.82
C VAL A 65 1.04 7.09 22.69
N LYS A 66 0.84 7.53 21.45
CA LYS A 66 0.15 8.75 21.08
C LYS A 66 -1.02 8.44 20.15
N VAL A 67 -2.17 9.06 20.39
CA VAL A 67 -3.34 9.00 19.50
C VAL A 67 -3.58 10.36 18.89
N ILE A 68 -3.79 10.39 17.57
CA ILE A 68 -4.19 11.58 16.83
C ILE A 68 -5.54 11.27 16.17
N HIS A 69 -6.57 12.04 16.55
CA HIS A 69 -7.89 11.93 15.92
C HIS A 69 -8.01 12.94 14.80
N GLN A 70 -8.50 12.52 13.65
CA GLN A 70 -8.79 13.38 12.51
C GLN A 70 -10.12 13.00 11.84
N PRO A 71 -10.78 13.91 11.10
CA PRO A 71 -11.87 13.53 10.21
C PRO A 71 -11.40 12.52 9.17
N ASN A 72 -12.27 11.62 8.73
CA ASN A 72 -11.90 10.60 7.74
C ASN A 72 -11.44 11.25 6.42
N ARG A 73 -10.16 11.06 6.11
CA ARG A 73 -9.49 11.55 4.89
C ARG A 73 -8.76 10.43 4.14
N GLY A 74 -8.87 9.20 4.63
CA GLY A 74 -8.28 8.01 4.02
C GLY A 74 -6.85 7.71 4.50
N VAL A 75 -6.45 6.45 4.29
CA VAL A 75 -5.20 5.86 4.81
C VAL A 75 -3.93 6.64 4.42
N ALA A 76 -3.90 7.23 3.23
CA ALA A 76 -2.74 8.02 2.78
C ALA A 76 -2.53 9.27 3.65
N VAL A 77 -3.61 9.99 3.94
CA VAL A 77 -3.56 11.17 4.83
C VAL A 77 -3.21 10.76 6.25
N ALA A 78 -3.81 9.68 6.75
CA ALA A 78 -3.50 9.17 8.08
C ALA A 78 -2.01 8.79 8.22
N ARG A 79 -1.43 8.12 7.22
CA ARG A 79 0.02 7.83 7.20
C ARG A 79 0.87 9.10 7.16
N ASN A 80 0.48 10.11 6.38
CA ASN A 80 1.17 11.40 6.33
C ASN A 80 1.11 12.11 7.68
N THR A 81 -0.05 12.16 8.34
CA THR A 81 -0.20 12.71 9.71
C THR A 81 0.74 12.00 10.69
N GLY A 82 0.87 10.67 10.57
CA GLY A 82 1.81 9.90 11.38
C GLY A 82 3.26 10.23 11.08
N LEU A 83 3.64 10.41 9.80
CA LEU A 83 4.99 10.84 9.41
C LEU A 83 5.35 12.20 9.98
N ASP A 84 4.41 13.15 9.98
CA ASP A 84 4.63 14.49 10.50
C ASP A 84 4.78 14.52 12.04
N ALA A 85 4.24 13.53 12.73
CA ALA A 85 4.33 13.37 14.18
C ALA A 85 5.51 12.52 14.67
N ALA A 86 6.14 11.78 13.78
CA ALA A 86 7.18 10.80 14.08
C ALA A 86 8.53 11.46 14.39
N VAL A 87 9.19 11.00 15.47
CA VAL A 87 10.50 11.51 15.90
C VAL A 87 11.60 10.44 15.85
N GLY A 88 11.24 9.17 15.65
CA GLY A 88 12.16 8.05 15.62
C GLY A 88 13.19 8.11 14.49
N LYS A 89 14.35 7.48 14.69
CA LYS A 89 15.38 7.31 13.65
C LYS A 89 14.81 6.53 12.46
N TYR A 90 13.96 5.56 12.75
CA TYR A 90 13.28 4.71 11.78
C TYR A 90 11.76 4.87 11.85
N ILE A 91 11.11 4.58 10.73
CA ILE A 91 9.65 4.54 10.59
C ILE A 91 9.23 3.11 10.25
N ALA A 92 8.30 2.56 11.00
CA ALA A 92 7.57 1.34 10.68
C ALA A 92 6.08 1.66 10.49
N PHE A 93 5.46 1.07 9.47
CA PHE A 93 4.01 1.13 9.30
C PHE A 93 3.41 -0.23 9.66
N VAL A 94 2.33 -0.21 10.42
CA VAL A 94 1.55 -1.41 10.76
C VAL A 94 0.08 -1.11 10.46
N ASP A 95 -0.59 -1.99 9.72
CA ASP A 95 -2.02 -1.84 9.47
C ASP A 95 -2.82 -2.34 10.70
N ALA A 96 -3.89 -1.63 11.06
CA ALA A 96 -4.59 -1.84 12.33
C ALA A 96 -5.34 -3.19 12.43
N ASP A 97 -5.53 -3.88 11.32
CA ASP A 97 -6.16 -5.21 11.23
C ASP A 97 -5.13 -6.35 11.14
N ASP A 98 -3.84 -6.05 11.17
CA ASP A 98 -2.75 -7.01 11.11
C ASP A 98 -2.18 -7.37 12.49
N ALA A 99 -1.26 -8.34 12.52
CA ALA A 99 -0.53 -8.72 13.72
C ALA A 99 0.99 -8.73 13.48
N ILE A 100 1.76 -8.54 14.56
CA ILE A 100 3.22 -8.53 14.51
C ILE A 100 3.80 -9.51 15.54
N ALA A 101 4.90 -10.17 15.16
CA ALA A 101 5.64 -11.05 16.08
C ALA A 101 6.34 -10.23 17.18
N PRO A 102 6.58 -10.81 18.37
CA PRO A 102 7.35 -10.14 19.43
C PRO A 102 8.73 -9.65 18.99
N SER A 103 9.33 -10.28 17.99
CA SER A 103 10.65 -9.94 17.45
C SER A 103 10.61 -9.00 16.23
N TYR A 104 9.44 -8.46 15.85
CA TYR A 104 9.28 -7.69 14.61
C TYR A 104 10.20 -6.46 14.56
N LEU A 105 10.14 -5.60 15.57
CA LEU A 105 10.97 -4.39 15.60
C LEU A 105 12.46 -4.72 15.78
N GLU A 106 12.79 -5.66 16.66
CA GLU A 106 14.18 -6.06 16.92
C GLU A 106 14.88 -6.58 15.66
N LYS A 107 14.22 -7.44 14.88
CA LYS A 107 14.77 -7.97 13.62
C LYS A 107 15.03 -6.89 12.60
N LEU A 108 14.06 -6.01 12.41
CA LEU A 108 14.19 -4.94 11.42
C LEU A 108 15.25 -3.90 11.84
N VAL A 109 15.28 -3.49 13.11
CA VAL A 109 16.27 -2.53 13.62
C VAL A 109 17.66 -3.13 13.58
N SER A 110 17.86 -4.36 14.05
CA SER A 110 19.16 -5.03 14.03
C SER A 110 19.69 -5.17 12.61
N LEU A 111 18.83 -5.52 11.64
CA LEU A 111 19.20 -5.59 10.23
C LEU A 111 19.58 -4.21 9.68
N ALA A 112 18.77 -3.18 9.99
CA ALA A 112 18.99 -1.83 9.48
C ALA A 112 20.26 -1.20 10.06
N ASP A 113 20.51 -1.37 11.36
CA ASP A 113 21.71 -0.82 12.01
C ASP A 113 22.99 -1.56 11.59
N SER A 114 22.96 -2.90 11.54
CA SER A 114 24.15 -3.68 11.19
C SER A 114 24.66 -3.45 9.76
N LEU A 115 23.76 -3.12 8.84
CA LEU A 115 24.06 -2.93 7.42
C LEU A 115 23.93 -1.48 6.97
N ASP A 116 23.65 -0.53 7.87
CA ASP A 116 23.40 0.89 7.58
C ASP A 116 22.41 1.09 6.43
N LEU A 117 21.19 0.55 6.61
CA LEU A 117 20.17 0.52 5.56
C LEU A 117 19.31 1.79 5.52
N ASP A 118 18.84 2.13 4.33
CA ASP A 118 17.72 3.06 4.15
C ASP A 118 16.38 2.34 4.29
N ILE A 119 16.33 1.05 3.86
CA ILE A 119 15.12 0.22 3.95
C ILE A 119 15.50 -1.21 4.36
N ALA A 120 14.85 -1.71 5.40
CA ALA A 120 14.90 -3.12 5.79
C ALA A 120 13.53 -3.75 5.59
N PHE A 121 13.50 -5.00 5.11
CA PHE A 121 12.28 -5.79 4.97
C PHE A 121 12.38 -7.08 5.79
N CYS A 122 11.25 -7.55 6.34
CA CYS A 122 11.11 -8.91 6.84
C CYS A 122 10.12 -9.70 6.00
N ASP A 123 10.17 -11.03 6.14
CA ASP A 123 9.15 -11.88 5.53
C ASP A 123 7.83 -11.77 6.28
N ARG A 124 6.77 -12.15 5.59
CA ARG A 124 5.41 -12.07 6.06
C ARG A 124 4.65 -13.36 5.80
N SER A 125 3.76 -13.70 6.70
CA SER A 125 2.78 -14.75 6.52
C SER A 125 1.39 -14.16 6.34
N HIS A 126 0.53 -14.84 5.59
CA HIS A 126 -0.89 -14.56 5.63
C HIS A 126 -1.54 -15.40 6.72
N PHE A 127 -2.43 -14.79 7.48
CA PHE A 127 -3.30 -15.55 8.35
C PHE A 127 -4.76 -15.16 8.10
N ILE A 128 -5.67 -16.07 8.39
CA ILE A 128 -6.91 -16.02 7.67
C ILE A 128 -8.12 -15.79 8.54
N LYS A 129 -8.27 -16.33 9.72
CA LYS A 129 -9.59 -16.34 10.33
C LYS A 129 -9.65 -15.91 11.77
N THR A 130 -8.73 -16.33 12.60
CA THR A 130 -8.74 -16.02 14.01
C THR A 130 -7.33 -15.86 14.55
N PRO A 131 -7.15 -15.09 15.63
CA PRO A 131 -5.90 -15.07 16.38
C PRO A 131 -5.43 -16.49 16.69
N GLY A 132 -4.26 -16.89 16.19
CA GLY A 132 -3.73 -18.24 16.35
C GLY A 132 -3.90 -19.19 15.17
N ASP A 133 -4.77 -18.87 14.20
CA ASP A 133 -4.91 -19.63 12.96
C ASP A 133 -3.92 -19.09 11.91
N LEU A 134 -2.64 -19.38 12.14
CA LEU A 134 -1.58 -19.02 11.21
C LEU A 134 -1.71 -19.94 9.99
N GLY A 135 -2.17 -19.40 8.88
CA GLY A 135 -2.10 -20.06 7.58
C GLY A 135 -0.65 -20.46 7.27
N GLU A 136 -0.45 -21.36 6.31
CA GLU A 136 0.90 -21.77 5.92
C GLU A 136 1.81 -20.56 5.73
N ALA A 137 2.93 -20.53 6.45
CA ALA A 137 3.94 -19.50 6.31
C ALA A 137 4.43 -19.50 4.85
N GLY A 138 3.93 -18.55 4.08
CA GLY A 138 4.31 -18.39 2.69
C GLY A 138 5.37 -17.31 2.59
N MET A 139 6.56 -17.65 2.14
CA MET A 139 7.55 -16.65 1.78
C MET A 139 7.04 -15.85 0.58
N TYR A 140 6.53 -14.65 0.85
CA TYR A 140 5.93 -13.74 -0.17
C TYR A 140 6.96 -12.95 -0.96
N LEU A 141 8.09 -12.64 -0.32
CA LEU A 141 9.25 -12.10 -0.98
C LEU A 141 10.24 -13.25 -1.20
N ARG A 142 10.58 -13.53 -2.43
CA ARG A 142 11.68 -14.43 -2.79
C ARG A 142 12.72 -13.65 -3.55
N PRO A 143 13.41 -12.67 -2.91
CA PRO A 143 14.48 -11.98 -3.59
C PRO A 143 15.56 -13.00 -3.94
N LYS A 144 16.17 -12.85 -5.11
CA LYS A 144 17.30 -13.70 -5.54
C LYS A 144 18.47 -13.60 -4.59
N THR A 145 18.59 -12.47 -3.90
CA THR A 145 19.57 -12.22 -2.83
C THR A 145 18.90 -11.46 -1.71
N TRP A 146 19.42 -11.56 -0.50
CA TRP A 146 18.87 -10.91 0.68
C TRP A 146 19.49 -9.53 0.95
N GLY A 147 20.42 -9.09 0.10
CA GLY A 147 21.11 -7.81 0.21
C GLY A 147 22.38 -7.88 1.07
N PRO A 148 22.96 -6.71 1.38
CA PRO A 148 22.47 -5.40 1.00
C PRO A 148 22.67 -5.10 -0.49
N LEU A 149 21.66 -4.53 -1.13
CA LEU A 149 21.67 -4.11 -2.52
C LEU A 149 21.38 -2.61 -2.63
N ALA A 150 21.82 -1.99 -3.71
CA ALA A 150 21.32 -0.68 -4.11
C ALA A 150 19.80 -0.80 -4.42
N GLY A 151 19.03 0.22 -4.08
CA GLY A 151 17.57 0.20 -4.22
C GLY A 151 17.08 -0.08 -5.63
N LYS A 152 17.80 0.41 -6.65
CA LYS A 152 17.53 0.08 -8.05
C LYS A 152 17.62 -1.42 -8.31
N GLU A 153 18.74 -2.02 -7.92
CA GLU A 153 19.01 -3.45 -8.12
C GLU A 153 18.01 -4.30 -7.33
N TRP A 154 17.70 -3.89 -6.09
CA TRP A 154 16.66 -4.49 -5.28
C TRP A 154 15.30 -4.46 -5.99
N PHE A 155 14.91 -3.30 -6.51
CA PHE A 155 13.64 -3.10 -7.18
C PHE A 155 13.54 -3.93 -8.47
N GLU A 156 14.59 -3.98 -9.28
CA GLU A 156 14.64 -4.81 -10.49
C GLU A 156 14.50 -6.30 -10.15
N ASN A 157 15.15 -6.76 -9.08
CA ASN A 157 15.07 -8.16 -8.64
C ASN A 157 13.68 -8.55 -8.09
N THR A 158 12.96 -7.61 -7.48
CA THR A 158 11.66 -7.87 -6.84
C THR A 158 10.45 -7.50 -7.72
N LEU A 159 10.64 -6.64 -8.72
CA LEU A 159 9.59 -6.14 -9.61
C LEU A 159 8.81 -7.27 -10.31
N TYR A 160 9.51 -8.28 -10.78
CA TYR A 160 8.90 -9.40 -11.52
C TYR A 160 8.21 -10.40 -10.60
N GLU A 161 8.58 -10.48 -9.34
CA GLU A 161 8.02 -11.41 -8.35
C GLU A 161 6.75 -10.88 -7.66
N GLY A 162 6.38 -9.62 -7.93
CA GLY A 162 5.11 -9.06 -7.48
C GLY A 162 5.10 -8.48 -6.08
N SER A 163 6.23 -8.41 -5.42
CA SER A 163 6.38 -8.06 -4.00
C SER A 163 6.92 -6.65 -3.75
N TYR A 164 6.59 -5.71 -4.61
CA TYR A 164 6.97 -4.31 -4.44
C TYR A 164 5.88 -3.55 -3.71
N GLY A 165 6.26 -2.77 -2.75
CA GLY A 165 5.43 -1.68 -2.26
C GLY A 165 4.61 -1.94 -1.01
N ALA A 166 4.70 -3.09 -0.36
CA ALA A 166 4.13 -3.20 0.97
C ALA A 166 4.92 -2.29 1.92
N VAL A 167 4.27 -1.26 2.44
CA VAL A 167 4.86 -0.37 3.45
C VAL A 167 4.92 -1.04 4.83
N TRP A 168 4.00 -1.96 5.09
CA TRP A 168 4.03 -2.87 6.23
C TRP A 168 5.09 -3.98 6.00
N ALA A 169 5.52 -4.65 7.01
CA ALA A 169 6.68 -5.56 6.99
C ALA A 169 8.00 -4.88 6.56
N SER A 170 8.11 -3.57 6.78
CA SER A 170 9.25 -2.75 6.38
C SER A 170 9.63 -1.76 7.46
N LEU A 171 10.92 -1.41 7.48
CA LEU A 171 11.47 -0.32 8.30
C LEU A 171 12.21 0.65 7.38
N PHE A 172 11.89 1.92 7.48
CA PHE A 172 12.47 3.00 6.67
C PHE A 172 13.29 3.92 7.55
N ARG A 173 14.48 4.33 7.13
CA ARG A 173 15.22 5.40 7.77
C ARG A 173 14.45 6.71 7.58
N ARG A 174 14.08 7.40 8.69
CA ARG A 174 13.31 8.65 8.61
C ARG A 174 14.02 9.71 7.78
N GLY A 175 15.32 9.94 8.01
CA GLY A 175 16.10 10.91 7.21
C GLY A 175 16.06 10.62 5.71
N PHE A 176 16.05 9.36 5.30
CA PHE A 176 15.91 9.00 3.88
C PHE A 176 14.55 9.41 3.30
N ILE A 177 13.46 9.28 4.07
CA ILE A 177 12.12 9.76 3.66
C ILE A 177 12.13 11.29 3.55
N GLU A 178 12.70 11.98 4.53
CA GLU A 178 12.77 13.44 4.61
C GLU A 178 13.65 14.04 3.50
N ASP A 179 14.83 13.48 3.25
CA ASP A 179 15.76 13.93 2.19
C ASP A 179 15.12 13.92 0.80
N HIS A 180 14.15 13.03 0.58
CA HIS A 180 13.41 12.92 -0.66
C HIS A 180 12.04 13.59 -0.62
N ASN A 181 11.67 14.22 0.51
CA ASN A 181 10.36 14.85 0.73
C ASN A 181 9.18 13.93 0.36
N PHE A 182 9.26 12.65 0.72
CA PHE A 182 8.24 11.67 0.36
C PHE A 182 7.01 11.77 1.26
N ARG A 183 5.85 11.76 0.60
CA ARG A 183 4.53 11.67 1.25
C ARG A 183 3.64 10.72 0.46
N PHE A 184 2.68 10.08 1.12
CA PHE A 184 1.66 9.29 0.48
C PHE A 184 0.75 10.19 -0.35
N THR A 185 0.45 9.78 -1.59
CA THR A 185 -0.44 10.54 -2.47
C THR A 185 -1.88 10.44 -1.98
N GLU A 186 -2.46 11.57 -1.63
CA GLU A 186 -3.85 11.67 -1.19
C GLU A 186 -4.83 11.29 -2.30
N GLY A 187 -6.03 10.83 -1.92
CA GLY A 187 -7.09 10.46 -2.87
C GLY A 187 -6.92 9.08 -3.53
N LEU A 188 -5.81 8.37 -3.31
CA LEU A 188 -5.66 6.99 -3.75
C LEU A 188 -6.34 6.04 -2.75
N ALA A 189 -7.55 5.61 -3.08
CA ALA A 189 -8.29 4.65 -2.26
C ALA A 189 -7.63 3.26 -2.16
N ALA A 190 -6.76 2.90 -3.09
CA ALA A 190 -5.96 1.67 -3.07
C ALA A 190 -4.67 1.89 -3.88
N GLY A 191 -3.56 1.28 -3.44
CA GLY A 191 -2.28 1.33 -4.14
C GLY A 191 -1.40 2.54 -3.76
N SER A 192 -1.73 3.29 -2.71
CA SER A 192 -0.87 4.33 -2.16
C SER A 192 0.46 3.75 -1.64
N ASP A 193 0.43 2.54 -1.08
CA ASP A 193 1.57 1.74 -0.68
C ASP A 193 2.42 1.31 -1.88
N VAL A 194 1.77 0.88 -2.98
CA VAL A 194 2.47 0.54 -4.23
C VAL A 194 3.20 1.76 -4.79
N LEU A 195 2.53 2.91 -4.84
CA LEU A 195 3.14 4.14 -5.33
C LEU A 195 4.32 4.57 -4.46
N TRP A 196 4.16 4.51 -3.13
CA TRP A 196 5.22 4.77 -2.17
C TRP A 196 6.44 3.87 -2.41
N GLY A 197 6.23 2.54 -2.47
CA GLY A 197 7.32 1.60 -2.67
C GLY A 197 8.04 1.79 -4.01
N VAL A 198 7.28 1.97 -5.10
CA VAL A 198 7.84 2.21 -6.44
C VAL A 198 8.62 3.52 -6.50
N ALA A 199 8.16 4.55 -5.81
CA ALA A 199 8.82 5.83 -5.80
C ALA A 199 10.08 5.83 -4.91
N LEU A 200 10.03 5.17 -3.75
CA LEU A 200 11.07 5.28 -2.73
C LEU A 200 12.18 4.23 -2.89
N GLN A 201 11.81 2.96 -3.11
CA GLN A 201 12.78 1.87 -3.13
C GLN A 201 13.94 2.06 -4.13
N PRO A 202 13.72 2.47 -5.40
CA PRO A 202 14.82 2.63 -6.35
C PRO A 202 15.83 3.73 -5.98
N ARG A 203 15.45 4.63 -5.06
CA ARG A 203 16.30 5.75 -4.59
C ARG A 203 17.17 5.39 -3.39
N ALA A 204 16.84 4.30 -2.71
CA ALA A 204 17.59 3.86 -1.55
C ALA A 204 19.03 3.48 -1.92
N LYS A 205 19.98 3.87 -1.07
CA LYS A 205 21.39 3.48 -1.24
C LYS A 205 21.61 2.02 -0.87
N ARG A 206 20.92 1.56 0.18
CA ARG A 206 21.09 0.21 0.74
C ARG A 206 19.75 -0.36 1.21
N VAL A 207 19.42 -1.51 0.67
CA VAL A 207 18.20 -2.26 0.98
C VAL A 207 18.56 -3.70 1.29
N ALA A 208 17.98 -4.27 2.33
CA ALA A 208 18.13 -5.69 2.65
C ALA A 208 16.83 -6.31 3.17
N PHE A 209 16.79 -7.63 3.18
CA PHE A 209 15.67 -8.45 3.57
C PHE A 209 16.11 -9.54 4.54
N THR A 210 15.31 -9.81 5.56
CA THR A 210 15.44 -11.02 6.39
C THR A 210 14.32 -12.00 6.06
N PRO A 211 14.62 -13.29 5.83
CA PRO A 211 13.61 -14.31 5.52
C PRO A 211 12.79 -14.71 6.73
N GLU A 212 13.04 -14.13 7.88
CA GLU A 212 12.31 -14.44 9.09
C GLU A 212 10.93 -13.77 9.07
N THR A 213 9.88 -14.58 9.16
CA THR A 213 8.51 -14.08 9.25
C THR A 213 8.31 -13.35 10.57
N ALA A 214 7.97 -12.08 10.48
CA ALA A 214 7.72 -11.23 11.65
C ALA A 214 6.46 -10.38 11.51
N TYR A 215 5.84 -10.36 10.35
CA TYR A 215 4.60 -9.67 10.06
C TYR A 215 3.52 -10.65 9.61
N TYR A 216 2.28 -10.49 10.11
CA TYR A 216 1.15 -11.37 9.82
C TYR A 216 0.02 -10.56 9.23
N TYR A 217 -0.14 -10.68 7.91
CA TYR A 217 -1.18 -9.99 7.14
C TYR A 217 -2.52 -10.71 7.27
N ARG A 218 -3.54 -10.02 7.79
CA ARG A 218 -4.89 -10.58 7.97
C ARG A 218 -5.69 -10.54 6.67
N TYR A 219 -6.31 -11.66 6.33
CA TYR A 219 -7.34 -11.71 5.30
C TYR A 219 -8.67 -11.22 5.87
N THR A 220 -9.00 -9.96 5.64
CA THR A 220 -10.25 -9.36 6.11
C THR A 220 -11.29 -9.41 4.99
N PRO A 221 -12.41 -10.18 5.15
CA PRO A 221 -13.52 -10.14 4.20
C PRO A 221 -14.08 -8.72 4.08
N GLY A 222 -14.32 -8.27 2.84
CA GLY A 222 -14.83 -6.91 2.60
C GLY A 222 -13.77 -5.81 2.59
N SER A 223 -12.50 -6.12 2.83
CA SER A 223 -11.41 -5.17 2.57
C SER A 223 -11.39 -4.76 1.09
N ILE A 224 -10.82 -3.59 0.78
CA ILE A 224 -10.76 -3.06 -0.60
C ILE A 224 -10.18 -4.07 -1.60
N VAL A 225 -9.22 -4.88 -1.15
CA VAL A 225 -8.56 -5.89 -1.99
C VAL A 225 -9.44 -7.12 -2.20
N ASN A 226 -10.20 -7.51 -1.18
CA ASN A 226 -10.98 -8.76 -1.14
C ASN A 226 -12.48 -8.57 -1.45
N ASP A 227 -12.94 -7.32 -1.63
CA ASP A 227 -14.34 -7.04 -2.01
C ASP A 227 -14.59 -7.39 -3.48
N ASN A 228 -15.15 -8.59 -3.72
CA ASN A 228 -15.50 -9.08 -5.05
C ASN A 228 -16.86 -8.56 -5.56
N SER A 229 -17.53 -7.71 -4.80
CA SER A 229 -18.76 -7.04 -5.26
C SER A 229 -18.48 -6.15 -6.48
N ILE A 230 -19.52 -5.83 -7.23
CA ILE A 230 -19.45 -4.91 -8.37
C ILE A 230 -18.89 -3.54 -7.89
N LYS A 231 -19.36 -3.06 -6.72
CA LYS A 231 -18.90 -1.80 -6.11
C LYS A 231 -17.42 -1.85 -5.79
N GLY A 232 -16.93 -2.93 -5.17
CA GLY A 232 -15.51 -3.14 -4.88
C GLY A 232 -14.64 -3.17 -6.14
N ARG A 233 -15.08 -3.89 -7.18
CA ARG A 233 -14.38 -3.93 -8.47
C ARG A 233 -14.29 -2.56 -9.13
N ILE A 234 -15.38 -1.81 -9.17
CA ILE A 234 -15.40 -0.45 -9.72
C ILE A 234 -14.45 0.46 -8.92
N LYS A 235 -14.44 0.36 -7.58
CA LYS A 235 -13.52 1.10 -6.71
C LYS A 235 -12.06 0.78 -7.06
N ARG A 236 -11.71 -0.51 -7.23
CA ARG A 236 -10.35 -0.92 -7.64
C ARG A 236 -9.98 -0.44 -9.05
N ILE A 237 -10.91 -0.48 -10.00
CA ILE A 237 -10.68 0.04 -11.36
C ILE A 237 -10.34 1.53 -11.31
N ARG A 238 -11.10 2.33 -10.56
CA ARG A 238 -10.84 3.78 -10.39
C ARG A 238 -9.48 4.03 -9.73
N ALA A 239 -9.19 3.32 -8.64
CA ALA A 239 -7.91 3.44 -7.93
C ALA A 239 -6.71 3.08 -8.83
N ARG A 240 -6.79 1.98 -9.61
CA ARG A 240 -5.72 1.61 -10.55
C ARG A 240 -5.56 2.59 -11.71
N LYS A 241 -6.66 3.22 -12.16
CA LYS A 241 -6.56 4.29 -13.16
C LYS A 241 -5.75 5.46 -12.62
N LEU A 242 -6.10 5.97 -11.42
CA LEU A 242 -5.40 7.07 -10.78
C LEU A 242 -3.93 6.72 -10.48
N LEU A 243 -3.69 5.54 -9.94
CA LEU A 243 -2.32 5.06 -9.68
C LEU A 243 -1.47 5.04 -10.96
N ARG A 244 -2.04 4.56 -12.08
CA ARG A 244 -1.33 4.57 -13.36
C ARG A 244 -1.04 5.98 -13.86
N GLU A 245 -2.00 6.88 -13.75
CA GLU A 245 -1.84 8.29 -14.16
C GLU A 245 -0.74 8.96 -13.34
N GLU A 246 -0.70 8.71 -12.04
CA GLU A 246 0.33 9.25 -11.14
C GLU A 246 1.73 8.70 -11.46
N LEU A 247 1.85 7.40 -11.71
CA LEU A 247 3.11 6.78 -12.14
C LEU A 247 3.64 7.37 -13.46
N LEU A 248 2.75 7.68 -14.41
CA LEU A 248 3.15 8.32 -15.66
C LEU A 248 3.57 9.78 -15.45
N ARG A 249 2.84 10.53 -14.59
CA ARG A 249 3.19 11.91 -14.22
C ARG A 249 4.59 11.95 -13.56
N MET A 250 4.86 11.02 -12.66
CA MET A 250 6.18 10.89 -12.03
C MET A 250 7.26 10.56 -13.06
N ALA A 251 6.95 9.68 -14.03
CA ALA A 251 7.91 9.33 -15.08
C ALA A 251 8.33 10.52 -15.95
N ASP A 252 7.47 11.51 -16.11
CA ASP A 252 7.77 12.69 -16.93
C ASP A 252 8.68 13.72 -16.21
N SER A 253 8.80 13.64 -14.88
CA SER A 253 9.60 14.54 -14.06
C SER A 253 10.90 13.93 -13.53
N GLU A 254 11.21 12.68 -13.87
CA GLU A 254 12.30 11.93 -13.28
C GLU A 254 13.46 11.68 -14.24
N SER A 255 14.58 11.21 -13.70
CA SER A 255 15.72 10.73 -14.49
C SER A 255 15.28 9.61 -15.46
N PRO A 256 15.96 9.44 -16.61
CA PRO A 256 15.55 8.44 -17.60
C PRO A 256 15.34 7.04 -17.03
N LEU A 257 16.19 6.66 -16.09
CA LEU A 257 16.13 5.36 -15.43
C LEU A 257 14.88 5.18 -14.58
N LEU A 258 14.57 6.13 -13.70
CA LEU A 258 13.39 6.10 -12.85
C LEU A 258 12.10 6.22 -13.69
N ALA A 259 12.16 7.02 -14.75
CA ALA A 259 11.08 7.12 -15.73
C ALA A 259 10.75 5.78 -16.37
N GLU A 260 11.74 4.96 -16.71
CA GLU A 260 11.52 3.61 -17.24
C GLU A 260 10.83 2.70 -16.21
N ILE A 261 11.29 2.71 -14.97
CA ILE A 261 10.68 1.97 -13.87
C ILE A 261 9.20 2.37 -13.71
N PHE A 262 8.91 3.66 -13.65
CA PHE A 262 7.54 4.15 -13.48
C PHE A 262 6.64 3.80 -14.67
N ARG A 263 7.14 3.87 -15.90
CA ARG A 263 6.41 3.43 -17.09
C ARG A 263 6.14 1.92 -17.08
N ALA A 264 7.11 1.11 -16.67
CA ALA A 264 6.92 -0.34 -16.54
C ALA A 264 5.84 -0.68 -15.50
N MET A 265 5.84 0.02 -14.36
CA MET A 265 4.80 -0.14 -13.35
C MET A 265 3.44 0.38 -13.81
N ALA A 266 3.37 1.51 -14.48
CA ALA A 266 2.13 2.03 -15.06
C ALA A 266 1.52 1.02 -16.05
N LEU A 267 2.36 0.35 -16.85
CA LEU A 267 1.93 -0.72 -17.74
C LEU A 267 1.35 -1.92 -16.97
N LYS A 268 2.02 -2.36 -15.90
CA LYS A 268 1.56 -3.47 -15.05
C LYS A 268 0.22 -3.15 -14.38
N VAL A 269 0.08 -1.95 -13.81
CA VAL A 269 -1.17 -1.46 -13.21
C VAL A 269 -2.29 -1.40 -14.25
N GLY A 270 -2.01 -0.90 -15.45
CA GLY A 270 -2.98 -0.85 -16.55
C GLY A 270 -3.49 -2.23 -16.97
N ARG A 271 -2.62 -3.24 -17.01
CA ARG A 271 -3.02 -4.63 -17.30
C ARG A 271 -3.92 -5.22 -16.22
N ARG A 272 -3.60 -4.98 -14.94
CA ARG A 272 -4.46 -5.41 -13.81
C ARG A 272 -5.82 -4.72 -13.84
N LEU A 273 -5.86 -3.43 -14.20
CA LEU A 273 -7.12 -2.71 -14.38
C LEU A 273 -8.01 -3.39 -15.42
N LEU A 274 -7.47 -3.73 -16.58
CA LEU A 274 -8.23 -4.43 -17.62
C LEU A 274 -8.67 -5.84 -17.19
N GLY A 275 -7.90 -6.51 -16.34
CA GLY A 275 -8.32 -7.75 -15.69
C GLY A 275 -9.61 -7.55 -14.90
N GLU A 276 -9.68 -6.56 -14.03
CA GLU A 276 -10.90 -6.24 -13.26
C GLU A 276 -12.10 -5.92 -14.17
N VAL A 277 -11.88 -5.16 -15.26
CA VAL A 277 -12.95 -4.86 -16.21
C VAL A 277 -13.48 -6.13 -16.88
N SER A 278 -12.61 -7.06 -17.24
CA SER A 278 -13.01 -8.32 -17.88
C SER A 278 -13.79 -9.26 -16.96
N GLU A 279 -13.60 -9.12 -15.66
CA GLU A 279 -14.27 -9.92 -14.62
C GLU A 279 -15.60 -9.32 -14.14
N LEU A 280 -16.00 -8.14 -14.62
CA LEU A 280 -17.31 -7.58 -14.30
C LEU A 280 -18.42 -8.51 -14.86
N PRO A 281 -19.44 -8.84 -14.06
CA PRO A 281 -20.46 -9.82 -14.47
C PRO A 281 -21.32 -9.31 -15.61
N SER A 282 -21.60 -8.01 -15.65
CA SER A 282 -22.50 -7.41 -16.64
C SER A 282 -21.75 -6.98 -17.90
N LEU A 283 -22.19 -7.48 -19.07
CA LEU A 283 -21.69 -7.04 -20.37
C LEU A 283 -21.87 -5.52 -20.55
N LYS A 284 -23.01 -4.97 -20.12
CA LYS A 284 -23.28 -3.52 -20.19
C LYS A 284 -22.23 -2.72 -19.40
N GLN A 285 -21.86 -3.15 -18.20
CA GLN A 285 -20.81 -2.49 -17.41
C GLN A 285 -19.44 -2.58 -18.07
N ARG A 286 -19.08 -3.74 -18.65
CA ARG A 286 -17.83 -3.89 -19.41
C ARG A 286 -17.78 -2.93 -20.58
N ILE A 287 -18.88 -2.78 -21.33
CA ILE A 287 -18.99 -1.87 -22.46
C ILE A 287 -18.81 -0.42 -22.02
N ILE A 288 -19.56 0.02 -21.01
CA ILE A 288 -19.52 1.41 -20.52
C ILE A 288 -18.11 1.78 -20.04
N ILE A 289 -17.49 0.96 -19.18
CA ILE A 289 -16.16 1.27 -18.64
C ILE A 289 -15.10 1.20 -19.73
N SER A 290 -15.15 0.21 -20.64
CA SER A 290 -14.21 0.13 -21.76
C SER A 290 -14.32 1.32 -22.69
N SER A 291 -15.53 1.83 -22.94
CA SER A 291 -15.76 3.02 -23.74
C SER A 291 -15.20 4.28 -23.09
N GLN A 292 -15.39 4.45 -21.78
CA GLN A 292 -14.79 5.56 -21.03
C GLN A 292 -13.26 5.52 -21.09
N LEU A 293 -12.66 4.34 -20.90
CA LEU A 293 -11.21 4.16 -21.01
C LEU A 293 -10.70 4.46 -22.42
N ARG A 294 -11.46 4.15 -23.47
CA ARG A 294 -11.14 4.50 -24.85
C ARG A 294 -11.21 6.01 -25.06
N LYS A 295 -12.29 6.68 -24.63
CA LYS A 295 -12.49 8.12 -24.80
C LYS A 295 -11.33 8.96 -24.24
N ILE A 296 -10.74 8.52 -23.12
CA ILE A 296 -9.56 9.18 -22.52
C ILE A 296 -8.21 8.71 -23.11
N GLY A 297 -8.23 7.93 -24.17
CA GLY A 297 -7.02 7.43 -24.82
C GLY A 297 -6.23 6.38 -24.02
N PHE A 298 -6.80 5.85 -22.94
CA PHE A 298 -6.14 4.87 -22.07
C PHE A 298 -5.78 3.58 -22.82
N LEU A 299 -6.73 3.03 -23.57
CA LEU A 299 -6.54 1.76 -24.29
C LEU A 299 -5.49 1.86 -25.39
N SER A 300 -5.47 2.97 -26.15
CA SER A 300 -4.47 3.18 -27.22
C SER A 300 -3.06 3.30 -26.66
N ARG A 301 -2.88 4.10 -25.61
CA ARG A 301 -1.59 4.22 -24.93
C ARG A 301 -1.11 2.87 -24.38
N LEU A 302 -1.99 2.14 -23.69
CA LEU A 302 -1.64 0.84 -23.13
C LEU A 302 -1.30 -0.19 -24.22
N LEU A 303 -1.99 -0.18 -25.35
CA LEU A 303 -1.70 -1.05 -26.50
C LEU A 303 -0.33 -0.75 -27.11
N HIS A 304 0.00 0.53 -27.26
CA HIS A 304 1.30 0.97 -27.76
C HIS A 304 2.46 0.54 -26.85
N GLU A 305 2.27 0.68 -25.55
CA GLU A 305 3.25 0.29 -24.52
C GLU A 305 3.43 -1.24 -24.38
N THR A 306 2.46 -2.06 -24.85
CA THR A 306 2.43 -3.49 -24.58
C THR A 306 3.15 -4.29 -25.68
N LYS A 307 4.24 -4.99 -25.33
CA LYS A 307 4.99 -5.89 -26.22
C LYS A 307 4.45 -7.34 -26.23
N ILE A 308 3.71 -7.76 -25.22
CA ILE A 308 3.29 -9.16 -25.00
C ILE A 308 1.96 -9.47 -25.71
N LYS A 309 1.93 -10.45 -26.64
CA LYS A 309 0.74 -10.81 -27.44
C LYS A 309 -0.52 -11.12 -26.61
N SER A 310 -0.39 -11.89 -25.53
CA SER A 310 -1.53 -12.25 -24.68
C SER A 310 -2.19 -11.04 -24.02
N HIS A 311 -1.38 -10.04 -23.64
CA HIS A 311 -1.89 -8.80 -23.09
C HIS A 311 -2.53 -7.90 -24.16
N LYS A 312 -1.97 -7.88 -25.38
CA LYS A 312 -2.60 -7.19 -26.51
C LYS A 312 -4.01 -7.72 -26.77
N LYS A 313 -4.22 -9.04 -26.67
CA LYS A 313 -5.56 -9.66 -26.83
C LYS A 313 -6.57 -9.08 -25.82
N ARG A 314 -6.21 -8.97 -24.55
CA ARG A 314 -7.09 -8.37 -23.51
C ARG A 314 -7.42 -6.90 -23.81
N ILE A 315 -6.44 -6.12 -24.25
CA ILE A 315 -6.63 -4.71 -24.61
C ILE A 315 -7.54 -4.60 -25.82
N LEU A 316 -7.33 -5.43 -26.85
CA LEU A 316 -8.17 -5.48 -28.03
C LEU A 316 -9.61 -5.91 -27.71
N THR A 317 -9.78 -6.85 -26.75
CA THR A 317 -11.11 -7.21 -26.25
C THR A 317 -11.81 -6.02 -25.59
N ALA A 318 -11.09 -5.22 -24.80
CA ALA A 318 -11.63 -4.00 -24.21
C ALA A 318 -11.98 -2.95 -25.30
N TYR A 319 -11.18 -2.85 -26.35
CA TYR A 319 -11.54 -2.03 -27.53
C TYR A 319 -12.83 -2.53 -28.18
N PHE A 320 -12.96 -3.83 -28.42
CA PHE A 320 -14.17 -4.41 -29.00
C PHE A 320 -15.40 -4.06 -28.16
N PHE A 321 -15.38 -4.26 -26.87
CA PHE A 321 -16.47 -3.84 -25.97
C PHE A 321 -16.74 -2.33 -26.04
N SER A 322 -15.70 -1.51 -26.19
CA SER A 322 -15.87 -0.06 -26.30
C SER A 322 -16.57 0.39 -27.58
N PHE A 323 -16.46 -0.37 -28.65
CA PHE A 323 -17.17 -0.11 -29.91
C PHE A 323 -18.63 -0.56 -29.86
N LEU A 324 -18.97 -1.60 -29.10
CA LEU A 324 -20.34 -2.06 -28.95
C LEU A 324 -21.28 -0.99 -28.38
N GLU A 325 -20.77 -0.05 -27.58
CA GLU A 325 -21.57 1.09 -27.07
C GLU A 325 -22.11 1.95 -28.22
N ILE A 326 -21.36 2.11 -29.32
CA ILE A 326 -21.79 2.90 -30.50
C ILE A 326 -23.07 2.32 -31.10
N PHE A 327 -23.23 0.99 -31.07
CA PHE A 327 -24.40 0.30 -31.62
C PHE A 327 -25.53 0.14 -30.62
N THR A 328 -25.26 0.24 -29.30
CA THR A 328 -26.26 0.07 -28.25
C THR A 328 -26.80 1.39 -27.67
N SER A 329 -26.15 2.52 -27.98
CA SER A 329 -26.43 3.84 -27.40
C SER A 329 -27.63 4.58 -28.01
N ARG A 330 -28.55 3.89 -28.68
CA ARG A 330 -29.86 4.49 -29.05
C ARG A 330 -30.85 4.56 -27.91
N THR A 331 -30.55 4.11 -26.70
CA THR A 331 -31.43 4.19 -25.54
C THR A 331 -30.64 4.53 -24.27
N ALA A 332 -30.83 5.82 -23.89
CA ALA A 332 -30.73 6.38 -22.56
C ALA A 332 -29.36 6.75 -21.93
N PRO A 333 -29.38 7.68 -20.98
CA PRO A 333 -28.35 8.66 -20.77
C PRO A 333 -27.24 8.21 -19.78
N SER A 334 -26.13 8.83 -20.00
CA SER A 334 -25.08 9.19 -19.05
C SER A 334 -25.51 9.19 -17.60
N GLU A 335 -25.00 8.25 -16.83
CA GLU A 335 -24.61 8.52 -15.45
C GLU A 335 -23.72 7.38 -15.01
N MET A 336 -22.39 7.66 -14.96
CA MET A 336 -21.67 7.09 -13.85
C MET A 336 -22.38 7.62 -12.62
N PRO A 337 -22.72 6.81 -11.61
CA PRO A 337 -23.21 7.37 -10.38
C PRO A 337 -22.19 8.43 -9.96
N ALA A 338 -22.70 9.62 -9.74
CA ALA A 338 -21.99 10.75 -9.20
C ALA A 338 -21.18 10.28 -8.00
N SER A 339 -20.08 10.92 -7.75
CA SER A 339 -19.35 10.85 -6.51
C SER A 339 -20.32 10.84 -5.35
N ASP A 340 -20.57 9.66 -4.74
CA ASP A 340 -20.99 9.61 -3.36
C ASP A 340 -19.79 10.10 -2.52
N THR A 341 -19.62 11.41 -2.49
CA THR A 341 -19.21 12.12 -1.31
C THR A 341 -20.47 12.15 -0.48
N ASP A 342 -20.72 11.10 0.31
CA ASP A 342 -21.45 11.29 1.57
C ASP A 342 -21.66 9.95 2.28
N LYS A 343 -21.25 10.03 3.52
CA LYS A 343 -21.49 9.18 4.69
C LYS A 343 -20.74 7.86 4.77
#